data_a73a7e6843621c92c586c43e31843183
#
_entry.id   a73a7e6843621c92c586c43e31843183
#
_cell.length_a   1.000
_cell.length_b   1.000
_cell.length_c   1.000
_cell.angle_alpha   90.00
_cell.angle_beta   90.00
_cell.angle_gamma   90.00
#
_symmetry.space_group_name_H-M   'P 1'
#
loop_
_entity.id
_entity.type
_entity.pdbx_description
1 polymer ?
#
loop_
_entity_poly.entity_id
_entity_poly.type
_entity_poly.pdbx_seq_one_letter_code
_entity_poly.pdbx_strand_id
1 'polypeptide(L)'
;MTTYTALTTLDGEVAAKALADALETLQPEPTGVGCFEVEDGSGRWEIGGYFTEQPDIAGLALLATMHNAADFAVSRVEDRDWVAQVRRELHPVHAGRFTVYGAHDSHRVGPHRIGLKIEAAMAFGTGHHGTTRGCLELTERMIRTGAAPRRVADIGCGTGVLAMAAAQTWRVPCVATDIDPVAAATARANAVANDLEPWLRVGCAPGFRHQHHKATSPYDLVYANILAGPLKRLAPDIARHLLPGGSAILAGLLTRQCRGVEAVFEGHGFCRADKITLGDWTSLRLVRG
;
A
#
# COMPACT_ATOMS: atom_id res chain seq x y z
N MET A 1 10.09 -7.03 23.16
CA MET A 1 11.42 -7.57 22.81
C MET A 1 12.32 -6.40 22.47
N THR A 2 13.60 -6.47 22.78
CA THR A 2 14.56 -5.43 22.38
C THR A 2 14.97 -5.70 20.94
N THR A 3 14.85 -4.72 20.06
CA THR A 3 15.29 -4.83 18.65
C THR A 3 16.51 -3.91 18.47
N TYR A 4 17.51 -4.39 17.74
CA TYR A 4 18.64 -3.57 17.33
C TYR A 4 18.54 -3.33 15.83
N THR A 5 18.96 -2.14 15.40
CA THR A 5 19.11 -1.80 13.98
C THR A 5 20.58 -1.48 13.71
N ALA A 6 21.07 -1.91 12.56
CA ALA A 6 22.37 -1.52 12.05
C ALA A 6 22.16 -0.94 10.65
N LEU A 7 22.38 0.37 10.47
CA LEU A 7 22.14 1.10 9.23
C LEU A 7 23.47 1.62 8.66
N THR A 8 23.63 1.51 7.35
CA THR A 8 24.75 2.10 6.60
C THR A 8 24.31 2.60 5.25
N THR A 9 25.16 3.39 4.59
CA THR A 9 24.93 3.86 3.23
C THR A 9 26.15 3.60 2.34
N LEU A 10 25.90 3.34 1.06
CA LEU A 10 26.94 3.28 0.02
C LEU A 10 26.38 3.67 -1.34
N ASP A 11 27.28 3.86 -2.32
CA ASP A 11 26.92 4.25 -3.68
C ASP A 11 26.67 3.03 -4.57
N GLY A 12 25.59 3.06 -5.35
CA GLY A 12 25.27 2.13 -6.42
C GLY A 12 24.52 0.87 -6.00
N GLU A 13 23.50 0.52 -6.77
CA GLU A 13 22.55 -0.59 -6.52
C GLU A 13 23.24 -1.97 -6.38
N VAL A 14 24.21 -2.25 -7.26
CA VAL A 14 24.88 -3.56 -7.30
C VAL A 14 25.69 -3.79 -6.02
N ALA A 15 26.43 -2.77 -5.58
CA ALA A 15 27.21 -2.85 -4.35
C ALA A 15 26.30 -2.91 -3.10
N ALA A 16 25.18 -2.20 -3.11
CA ALA A 16 24.19 -2.22 -2.06
C ALA A 16 23.57 -3.60 -1.87
N LYS A 17 23.18 -4.26 -2.95
CA LYS A 17 22.64 -5.63 -2.91
C LYS A 17 23.68 -6.63 -2.43
N ALA A 18 24.92 -6.53 -2.88
CA ALA A 18 26.00 -7.40 -2.42
C ALA A 18 26.26 -7.25 -0.91
N LEU A 19 26.19 -6.03 -0.37
CA LEU A 19 26.31 -5.81 1.06
C LEU A 19 25.08 -6.35 1.82
N ALA A 20 23.88 -6.20 1.29
CA ALA A 20 22.66 -6.74 1.89
C ALA A 20 22.72 -8.28 1.99
N ASP A 21 23.12 -8.95 0.91
CA ASP A 21 23.32 -10.40 0.89
C ASP A 21 24.40 -10.85 1.90
N ALA A 22 25.50 -10.10 2.03
CA ALA A 22 26.55 -10.39 2.99
C ALA A 22 26.07 -10.16 4.45
N LEU A 23 25.25 -9.15 4.68
CA LEU A 23 24.68 -8.85 6.00
C LEU A 23 23.75 -9.97 6.50
N GLU A 24 23.04 -10.67 5.60
CA GLU A 24 22.21 -11.83 5.93
C GLU A 24 23.01 -13.00 6.52
N THR A 25 24.31 -13.07 6.25
CA THR A 25 25.19 -14.15 6.75
C THR A 25 25.85 -13.83 8.09
N LEU A 26 25.64 -12.64 8.64
CA LEU A 26 26.25 -12.22 9.91
C LEU A 26 25.67 -13.02 11.09
N GLN A 27 26.47 -13.20 12.15
CA GLN A 27 26.02 -13.80 13.41
C GLN A 27 26.08 -12.75 14.55
N PRO A 28 25.03 -12.55 15.35
CA PRO A 28 23.70 -13.20 15.23
C PRO A 28 22.98 -12.85 13.92
N GLU A 29 22.23 -13.81 13.41
CA GLU A 29 21.49 -13.65 12.15
C GLU A 29 20.45 -12.52 12.25
N PRO A 30 20.40 -11.60 11.27
CA PRO A 30 19.36 -10.56 11.25
C PRO A 30 17.98 -11.18 10.99
N THR A 31 16.96 -10.67 11.65
CA THR A 31 15.56 -11.06 11.42
C THR A 31 15.01 -10.53 10.09
N GLY A 32 15.72 -9.59 9.49
CA GLY A 32 15.42 -9.02 8.18
C GLY A 32 16.49 -8.03 7.75
N VAL A 33 16.70 -7.94 6.44
CA VAL A 33 17.61 -6.97 5.81
C VAL A 33 16.81 -6.13 4.82
N GLY A 34 16.97 -4.81 4.88
CA GLY A 34 16.40 -3.85 3.95
C GLY A 34 17.49 -3.21 3.09
N CYS A 35 17.19 -2.95 1.81
CA CYS A 35 18.08 -2.27 0.89
C CYS A 35 17.24 -1.30 0.04
N PHE A 36 17.43 0.02 0.22
CA PHE A 36 16.60 1.07 -0.37
C PHE A 36 17.45 2.17 -0.97
N GLU A 37 17.05 2.69 -2.13
CA GLU A 37 17.66 3.90 -2.69
C GLU A 37 17.23 5.12 -1.86
N VAL A 38 18.19 5.98 -1.52
CA VAL A 38 17.92 7.25 -0.82
C VAL A 38 17.30 8.22 -1.83
N GLU A 39 16.04 8.64 -1.57
CA GLU A 39 15.26 9.48 -2.50
C GLU A 39 15.72 10.96 -2.54
N ASP A 40 17.01 11.23 -2.39
CA ASP A 40 17.60 12.58 -2.46
C ASP A 40 18.27 12.89 -3.80
N GLY A 41 18.22 11.95 -4.75
CA GLY A 41 18.87 12.07 -6.06
C GLY A 41 20.39 11.89 -6.03
N SER A 42 20.97 11.47 -4.90
CA SER A 42 22.41 11.24 -4.76
C SER A 42 22.91 9.94 -5.38
N GLY A 43 22.00 8.99 -5.68
CA GLY A 43 22.35 7.63 -6.13
C GLY A 43 22.90 6.76 -5.01
N ARG A 44 22.80 7.20 -3.74
CA ARG A 44 23.17 6.41 -2.57
C ARG A 44 22.06 5.43 -2.20
N TRP A 45 22.46 4.33 -1.58
CA TRP A 45 21.59 3.29 -1.07
C TRP A 45 21.79 3.16 0.42
N GLU A 46 20.69 2.99 1.15
CA GLU A 46 20.68 2.66 2.57
C GLU A 46 20.44 1.15 2.74
N ILE A 47 21.31 0.51 3.54
CA ILE A 47 21.21 -0.90 3.90
C ILE A 47 20.99 -0.97 5.41
N GLY A 48 19.96 -1.72 5.82
CA GLY A 48 19.61 -1.89 7.22
C GLY A 48 19.42 -3.35 7.61
N GLY A 49 20.07 -3.79 8.69
CA GLY A 49 19.81 -5.07 9.35
C GLY A 49 19.01 -4.87 10.64
N TYR A 50 18.04 -5.75 10.88
CA TYR A 50 17.24 -5.79 12.10
C TYR A 50 17.57 -7.04 12.89
N PHE A 51 17.86 -6.91 14.20
CA PHE A 51 18.34 -8.00 15.04
C PHE A 51 17.53 -8.07 16.35
N THR A 52 17.31 -9.27 16.86
CA THR A 52 16.70 -9.49 18.20
C THR A 52 17.73 -9.48 19.31
N GLU A 53 19.01 -9.59 18.97
CA GLU A 53 20.16 -9.51 19.89
C GLU A 53 21.13 -8.44 19.36
N GLN A 54 22.07 -8.02 20.22
CA GLN A 54 23.07 -7.05 19.79
C GLN A 54 23.93 -7.62 18.66
N PRO A 55 23.98 -6.96 17.48
CA PRO A 55 24.78 -7.45 16.36
C PRO A 55 26.27 -7.42 16.66
N ASP A 56 27.03 -8.25 15.97
CA ASP A 56 28.50 -8.24 16.03
C ASP A 56 29.06 -6.96 15.39
N ILE A 57 29.47 -6.01 16.23
CA ILE A 57 30.03 -4.72 15.82
C ILE A 57 31.30 -4.90 14.98
N ALA A 58 32.12 -5.89 15.30
CA ALA A 58 33.36 -6.13 14.56
C ALA A 58 33.05 -6.70 13.16
N GLY A 59 32.10 -7.62 13.08
CA GLY A 59 31.59 -8.16 11.81
C GLY A 59 30.96 -7.07 10.94
N LEU A 60 30.15 -6.15 11.51
CA LEU A 60 29.60 -5.02 10.78
C LEU A 60 30.68 -4.07 10.24
N ALA A 61 31.71 -3.75 11.05
CA ALA A 61 32.82 -2.91 10.62
C ALA A 61 33.64 -3.55 9.49
N LEU A 62 33.81 -4.88 9.55
CA LEU A 62 34.48 -5.65 8.49
C LEU A 62 33.66 -5.59 7.19
N LEU A 63 32.34 -5.82 7.25
CA LEU A 63 31.46 -5.71 6.09
C LEU A 63 31.46 -4.33 5.47
N ALA A 64 31.38 -3.26 6.29
CA ALA A 64 31.48 -1.88 5.82
C ALA A 64 32.78 -1.64 5.03
N THR A 65 33.92 -2.10 5.57
CA THR A 65 35.23 -1.96 4.93
C THR A 65 35.30 -2.77 3.63
N MET A 66 34.84 -4.00 3.61
CA MET A 66 34.89 -4.90 2.42
C MET A 66 34.04 -4.38 1.26
N HIS A 67 32.92 -3.73 1.56
CA HIS A 67 32.00 -3.22 0.57
C HIS A 67 32.12 -1.72 0.31
N ASN A 68 33.12 -1.06 0.91
CA ASN A 68 33.35 0.39 0.79
C ASN A 68 32.09 1.21 1.17
N ALA A 69 31.37 0.74 2.20
CA ALA A 69 30.22 1.41 2.78
C ALA A 69 30.63 2.34 3.93
N ALA A 70 29.74 3.25 4.30
CA ALA A 70 29.91 4.02 5.54
C ALA A 70 29.86 3.09 6.77
N ASP A 71 30.36 3.56 7.90
CA ASP A 71 30.28 2.81 9.16
C ASP A 71 28.82 2.53 9.52
N PHE A 72 28.53 1.33 10.05
CA PHE A 72 27.20 0.99 10.51
C PHE A 72 26.83 1.78 11.76
N ALA A 73 25.75 2.54 11.69
CA ALA A 73 25.12 3.15 12.86
C ALA A 73 24.25 2.09 13.55
N VAL A 74 24.70 1.60 14.69
CA VAL A 74 23.96 0.60 15.49
C VAL A 74 23.13 1.32 16.55
N SER A 75 21.82 1.07 16.55
CA SER A 75 20.89 1.63 17.52
C SER A 75 20.08 0.53 18.20
N ARG A 76 19.83 0.71 19.50
CA ARG A 76 18.88 -0.12 20.24
C ARG A 76 17.50 0.53 20.16
N VAL A 77 16.54 -0.17 19.58
CA VAL A 77 15.16 0.29 19.45
C VAL A 77 14.32 -0.38 20.53
N GLU A 78 13.79 0.39 21.46
CA GLU A 78 12.75 -0.10 22.37
C GLU A 78 11.41 -0.10 21.64
N ASP A 79 10.68 -1.22 21.66
CA ASP A 79 9.41 -1.45 20.94
C ASP A 79 8.35 -0.32 21.09
N ARG A 80 8.46 0.49 22.15
CA ARG A 80 7.53 1.58 22.42
C ARG A 80 7.81 2.87 21.64
N ASP A 81 9.06 3.16 21.31
CA ASP A 81 9.43 4.45 20.72
C ASP A 81 9.29 4.49 19.21
N TRP A 82 9.58 3.39 18.50
CA TRP A 82 9.48 3.37 17.05
C TRP A 82 8.03 3.47 16.54
N VAL A 83 7.11 2.73 17.15
CA VAL A 83 5.67 2.83 16.84
C VAL A 83 5.11 4.22 17.18
N ALA A 84 5.58 4.82 18.26
CA ALA A 84 5.19 6.18 18.65
C ALA A 84 5.81 7.24 17.74
N GLN A 85 7.03 7.04 17.25
CA GLN A 85 7.71 7.97 16.35
C GLN A 85 7.12 7.91 14.94
N VAL A 86 6.90 6.73 14.38
CA VAL A 86 6.19 6.55 13.11
C VAL A 86 4.78 7.12 13.17
N ARG A 87 4.07 6.96 14.29
CA ARG A 87 2.75 7.59 14.50
C ARG A 87 2.81 9.12 14.50
N ARG A 88 3.90 9.74 14.97
CA ARG A 88 4.05 11.21 15.00
C ARG A 88 4.44 11.79 13.64
N GLU A 89 5.09 11.01 12.79
CA GLU A 89 5.56 11.45 11.46
C GLU A 89 4.52 11.30 10.36
N LEU A 90 3.45 10.52 10.60
CA LEU A 90 2.36 10.33 9.65
C LEU A 90 1.42 11.53 9.66
N HIS A 91 1.69 12.54 8.84
CA HIS A 91 0.76 13.65 8.63
C HIS A 91 -0.49 13.21 7.86
N PRO A 92 -1.66 13.85 8.08
CA PRO A 92 -2.86 13.57 7.30
C PRO A 92 -2.62 13.73 5.80
N VAL A 93 -3.01 12.72 5.02
CA VAL A 93 -2.90 12.76 3.56
C VAL A 93 -4.21 13.24 2.97
N HIS A 94 -4.11 14.29 2.15
CA HIS A 94 -5.26 14.88 1.47
C HIS A 94 -5.31 14.43 0.00
N ALA A 95 -6.46 13.89 -0.43
CA ALA A 95 -6.75 13.51 -1.81
C ALA A 95 -8.19 13.88 -2.17
N GLY A 96 -8.38 14.91 -2.98
CA GLY A 96 -9.72 15.47 -3.24
C GLY A 96 -10.44 15.82 -1.94
N ARG A 97 -11.65 15.28 -1.73
CA ARG A 97 -12.43 15.45 -0.48
C ARG A 97 -11.98 14.55 0.66
N PHE A 98 -11.14 13.56 0.39
CA PHE A 98 -10.70 12.58 1.38
C PHE A 98 -9.55 13.13 2.23
N THR A 99 -9.53 12.74 3.50
CA THR A 99 -8.40 12.91 4.41
C THR A 99 -8.14 11.57 5.10
N VAL A 100 -7.01 10.95 4.79
CA VAL A 100 -6.54 9.75 5.51
C VAL A 100 -5.72 10.23 6.70
N TYR A 101 -6.04 9.75 7.90
CA TYR A 101 -5.42 10.24 9.13
C TYR A 101 -5.33 9.18 10.22
N GLY A 102 -4.36 9.33 11.11
CA GLY A 102 -4.27 8.56 12.36
C GLY A 102 -5.16 9.12 13.46
N ALA A 103 -5.52 8.33 14.46
CA ALA A 103 -6.42 8.75 15.54
C ALA A 103 -6.01 10.07 16.24
N HIS A 104 -4.70 10.32 16.35
CA HIS A 104 -4.13 11.52 16.97
C HIS A 104 -4.38 12.81 16.17
N ASP A 105 -4.69 12.70 14.87
CA ASP A 105 -4.91 13.82 13.94
C ASP A 105 -6.38 14.09 13.63
N SER A 106 -7.30 13.49 14.38
CA SER A 106 -8.76 13.69 14.16
C SER A 106 -9.19 15.16 14.13
N HIS A 107 -8.54 16.01 14.91
CA HIS A 107 -8.79 17.45 14.96
C HIS A 107 -8.38 18.21 13.68
N ARG A 108 -7.58 17.59 12.80
CA ARG A 108 -7.12 18.16 11.53
C ARG A 108 -8.05 17.86 10.36
N VAL A 109 -9.08 17.06 10.57
CA VAL A 109 -10.08 16.74 9.52
C VAL A 109 -11.07 17.87 9.43
N GLY A 110 -11.07 18.62 8.33
CA GLY A 110 -12.00 19.73 8.13
C GLY A 110 -13.46 19.27 7.99
N PRO A 111 -14.45 20.11 8.33
CA PRO A 111 -15.87 19.74 8.40
C PRO A 111 -16.50 19.31 7.06
N HIS A 112 -15.89 19.66 5.94
CA HIS A 112 -16.37 19.30 4.59
C HIS A 112 -15.56 18.17 3.95
N ARG A 113 -14.75 17.47 4.73
CA ARG A 113 -13.91 16.38 4.24
C ARG A 113 -14.43 15.03 4.70
N ILE A 114 -14.18 14.02 3.91
CA ILE A 114 -14.43 12.63 4.28
C ILE A 114 -13.17 12.13 4.99
N GLY A 115 -13.27 11.99 6.31
CA GLY A 115 -12.19 11.45 7.14
C GLY A 115 -12.13 9.93 7.04
N LEU A 116 -10.95 9.40 6.78
CA LEU A 116 -10.66 7.96 6.75
C LEU A 116 -9.62 7.68 7.84
N LYS A 117 -10.09 7.21 8.99
CA LYS A 117 -9.25 6.92 10.14
C LYS A 117 -8.54 5.59 9.97
N ILE A 118 -7.22 5.58 10.06
CA ILE A 118 -6.39 4.39 9.98
C ILE A 118 -5.65 4.20 11.29
N GLU A 119 -5.95 3.13 12.01
CA GLU A 119 -5.38 2.85 13.33
C GLU A 119 -4.01 2.16 13.26
N ALA A 120 -3.70 1.46 12.17
CA ALA A 120 -2.50 0.65 12.08
C ALA A 120 -1.37 1.37 11.34
N ALA A 121 -0.34 1.74 12.07
CA ALA A 121 0.89 2.35 11.54
C ALA A 121 1.77 1.40 10.69
N MET A 122 1.46 0.12 10.62
CA MET A 122 2.32 -0.94 10.08
C MET A 122 1.81 -1.59 8.79
N ALA A 123 0.62 -1.23 8.29
CA ALA A 123 0.08 -1.84 7.08
C ALA A 123 0.26 -0.94 5.85
N PHE A 124 0.57 -1.54 4.71
CA PHE A 124 0.55 -0.87 3.40
C PHE A 124 -0.80 -0.18 3.17
N GLY A 125 -0.79 1.03 2.63
CA GLY A 125 -2.03 1.74 2.30
C GLY A 125 -2.39 2.88 3.26
N THR A 126 -1.44 3.40 4.02
CA THR A 126 -1.63 4.56 4.94
C THR A 126 -1.96 5.89 4.22
N GLY A 127 -2.02 5.89 2.89
CA GLY A 127 -2.28 7.10 2.09
C GLY A 127 -1.03 7.93 1.75
N HIS A 128 0.09 7.73 2.44
CA HIS A 128 1.35 8.42 2.15
C HIS A 128 2.00 7.95 0.84
N HIS A 129 1.68 6.75 0.40
CA HIS A 129 2.15 6.24 -0.87
C HIS A 129 1.37 6.88 -2.03
N GLY A 130 2.06 7.37 -3.05
CA GLY A 130 1.45 8.02 -4.22
C GLY A 130 0.35 7.20 -4.92
N THR A 131 0.39 5.86 -4.81
CA THR A 131 -0.61 4.95 -5.37
C THR A 131 -1.98 5.06 -4.70
N THR A 132 -2.03 5.08 -3.37
CA THR A 132 -3.29 5.23 -2.62
C THR A 132 -3.89 6.61 -2.86
N ARG A 133 -3.07 7.65 -2.82
CA ARG A 133 -3.50 9.02 -3.15
C ARG A 133 -4.07 9.09 -4.57
N GLY A 134 -3.41 8.49 -5.56
CA GLY A 134 -3.89 8.44 -6.94
C GLY A 134 -5.25 7.74 -7.08
N CYS A 135 -5.49 6.64 -6.37
CA CYS A 135 -6.80 5.97 -6.33
C CYS A 135 -7.89 6.88 -5.74
N LEU A 136 -7.61 7.55 -4.63
CA LEU A 136 -8.56 8.47 -4.00
C LEU A 136 -8.87 9.68 -4.88
N GLU A 137 -7.88 10.22 -5.59
CA GLU A 137 -8.09 11.31 -6.55
C GLU A 137 -8.90 10.87 -7.78
N LEU A 138 -8.69 9.65 -8.30
CA LEU A 138 -9.55 9.08 -9.35
C LEU A 138 -10.97 8.88 -8.85
N THR A 139 -11.14 8.43 -7.61
CA THR A 139 -12.46 8.32 -6.96
C THR A 139 -13.14 9.69 -6.84
N GLU A 140 -12.41 10.72 -6.43
CA GLU A 140 -12.92 12.11 -6.40
C GLU A 140 -13.39 12.56 -7.78
N ARG A 141 -12.63 12.29 -8.84
CA ARG A 141 -13.05 12.63 -10.22
C ARG A 141 -14.33 11.90 -10.61
N MET A 142 -14.47 10.62 -10.25
CA MET A 142 -15.71 9.86 -10.46
C MET A 142 -16.90 10.49 -9.74
N ILE A 143 -16.73 10.90 -8.48
CA ILE A 143 -17.79 11.55 -7.70
C ILE A 143 -18.19 12.88 -8.37
N ARG A 144 -17.25 13.69 -8.81
CA ARG A 144 -17.50 14.96 -9.49
C ARG A 144 -18.23 14.81 -10.82
N THR A 145 -18.09 13.68 -11.49
CA THR A 145 -18.82 13.35 -12.72
C THR A 145 -20.16 12.65 -12.47
N GLY A 146 -20.61 12.55 -11.22
CA GLY A 146 -21.90 11.99 -10.84
C GLY A 146 -21.92 10.45 -10.79
N ALA A 147 -20.77 9.79 -10.78
CA ALA A 147 -20.72 8.32 -10.67
C ALA A 147 -21.34 7.87 -9.33
N ALA A 148 -22.23 6.88 -9.40
CA ALA A 148 -22.93 6.30 -8.26
C ALA A 148 -22.87 4.76 -8.30
N PRO A 149 -21.71 4.14 -8.05
CA PRO A 149 -21.60 2.68 -8.01
C PRO A 149 -22.50 2.13 -6.90
N ARG A 150 -23.12 0.98 -7.16
CA ARG A 150 -24.04 0.31 -6.22
C ARG A 150 -23.35 -0.81 -5.44
N ARG A 151 -22.29 -1.37 -5.96
CA ARG A 151 -21.51 -2.47 -5.36
C ARG A 151 -20.04 -2.27 -5.70
N VAL A 152 -19.21 -2.35 -4.68
CA VAL A 152 -17.77 -2.06 -4.78
C VAL A 152 -16.95 -3.23 -4.26
N ALA A 153 -15.85 -3.55 -4.94
CA ALA A 153 -14.84 -4.48 -4.44
C ALA A 153 -13.49 -3.78 -4.30
N ASP A 154 -12.69 -4.23 -3.31
CA ASP A 154 -11.31 -3.80 -3.08
C ASP A 154 -10.44 -5.05 -2.92
N ILE A 155 -9.59 -5.32 -3.89
CA ILE A 155 -8.80 -6.55 -3.99
C ILE A 155 -7.34 -6.25 -3.65
N GLY A 156 -6.82 -6.94 -2.62
CA GLY A 156 -5.55 -6.58 -1.99
C GLY A 156 -5.71 -5.28 -1.20
N CYS A 157 -6.69 -5.28 -0.30
CA CYS A 157 -7.19 -4.07 0.33
C CYS A 157 -6.23 -3.43 1.37
N GLY A 158 -5.23 -4.18 1.86
CA GLY A 158 -4.31 -3.70 2.89
C GLY A 158 -5.06 -3.18 4.12
N THR A 159 -4.98 -1.87 4.36
CA THR A 159 -5.70 -1.19 5.46
C THR A 159 -7.21 -1.05 5.22
N GLY A 160 -7.71 -1.35 4.03
CA GLY A 160 -9.11 -1.16 3.62
C GLY A 160 -9.48 0.27 3.24
N VAL A 161 -8.52 1.17 3.10
CA VAL A 161 -8.75 2.61 2.90
C VAL A 161 -9.60 2.93 1.67
N LEU A 162 -9.42 2.21 0.55
CA LEU A 162 -10.18 2.45 -0.69
C LEU A 162 -11.61 1.95 -0.56
N ALA A 163 -11.82 0.77 0.02
CA ALA A 163 -13.16 0.27 0.33
C ALA A 163 -13.88 1.20 1.32
N MET A 164 -13.19 1.73 2.34
CA MET A 164 -13.75 2.69 3.29
C MET A 164 -14.13 4.00 2.60
N ALA A 165 -13.29 4.51 1.68
CA ALA A 165 -13.61 5.71 0.90
C ALA A 165 -14.90 5.54 0.10
N ALA A 166 -15.08 4.37 -0.54
CA ALA A 166 -16.31 4.04 -1.26
C ALA A 166 -17.52 3.91 -0.33
N ALA A 167 -17.39 3.17 0.77
CA ALA A 167 -18.45 2.95 1.74
C ALA A 167 -18.92 4.27 2.38
N GLN A 168 -17.98 5.14 2.75
CA GLN A 168 -18.26 6.46 3.34
C GLN A 168 -18.97 7.38 2.34
N THR A 169 -18.57 7.32 1.07
CA THR A 169 -19.08 8.21 0.02
C THR A 169 -20.48 7.81 -0.43
N TRP A 170 -20.69 6.55 -0.75
CA TRP A 170 -21.90 6.09 -1.43
C TRP A 170 -22.85 5.28 -0.55
N ARG A 171 -22.39 4.83 0.62
CA ARG A 171 -23.15 3.96 1.55
C ARG A 171 -23.76 2.75 0.85
N VAL A 172 -22.93 2.05 0.11
CA VAL A 172 -23.28 0.87 -0.69
C VAL A 172 -22.49 -0.35 -0.20
N PRO A 173 -22.96 -1.58 -0.50
CA PRO A 173 -22.21 -2.79 -0.17
C PRO A 173 -20.82 -2.78 -0.79
N CYS A 174 -19.81 -2.84 0.08
CA CYS A 174 -18.39 -2.95 -0.28
C CYS A 174 -17.84 -4.28 0.25
N VAL A 175 -17.04 -4.96 -0.57
CA VAL A 175 -16.31 -6.17 -0.16
C VAL A 175 -14.83 -5.93 -0.35
N ALA A 176 -14.06 -6.03 0.73
CA ALA A 176 -12.60 -5.91 0.71
C ALA A 176 -11.97 -7.27 0.99
N THR A 177 -10.95 -7.65 0.23
CA THR A 177 -10.22 -8.90 0.48
C THR A 177 -8.71 -8.67 0.39
N ASP A 178 -8.00 -9.36 1.27
CA ASP A 178 -6.55 -9.46 1.20
C ASP A 178 -6.11 -10.92 1.38
N ILE A 179 -4.97 -11.28 0.81
CA ILE A 179 -4.39 -12.61 0.99
C ILE A 179 -3.68 -12.72 2.36
N ASP A 180 -3.21 -11.59 2.88
CA ASP A 180 -2.57 -11.49 4.19
C ASP A 180 -3.63 -11.41 5.30
N PRO A 181 -3.66 -12.36 6.25
CA PRO A 181 -4.58 -12.33 7.37
C PRO A 181 -4.39 -11.12 8.29
N VAL A 182 -3.17 -10.58 8.40
CA VAL A 182 -2.88 -9.37 9.20
C VAL A 182 -3.50 -8.15 8.53
N ALA A 183 -3.33 -7.99 7.22
CA ALA A 183 -3.96 -6.93 6.45
C ALA A 183 -5.50 -7.01 6.54
N ALA A 184 -6.09 -8.19 6.38
CA ALA A 184 -7.53 -8.38 6.50
C ALA A 184 -8.06 -8.08 7.92
N ALA A 185 -7.30 -8.41 8.97
CA ALA A 185 -7.65 -8.05 10.35
C ALA A 185 -7.58 -6.54 10.58
N THR A 186 -6.53 -5.88 10.05
CA THR A 186 -6.35 -4.42 10.08
C THR A 186 -7.49 -3.70 9.37
N ALA A 187 -7.87 -4.14 8.17
CA ALA A 187 -8.99 -3.57 7.43
C ALA A 187 -10.32 -3.68 8.19
N ARG A 188 -10.57 -4.79 8.91
CA ARG A 188 -11.74 -4.94 9.78
C ARG A 188 -11.71 -3.96 10.95
N ALA A 189 -10.57 -3.83 11.62
CA ALA A 189 -10.42 -2.89 12.73
C ALA A 189 -10.65 -1.45 12.27
N ASN A 190 -10.10 -1.08 11.11
CA ASN A 190 -10.32 0.24 10.52
C ASN A 190 -11.80 0.46 10.11
N ALA A 191 -12.48 -0.55 9.57
CA ALA A 191 -13.91 -0.47 9.26
C ALA A 191 -14.74 -0.17 10.52
N VAL A 192 -14.47 -0.86 11.63
CA VAL A 192 -15.09 -0.59 12.94
C VAL A 192 -14.79 0.82 13.42
N ALA A 193 -13.52 1.24 13.38
CA ALA A 193 -13.08 2.57 13.82
C ALA A 193 -13.68 3.76 13.01
N ASN A 194 -14.27 3.45 11.85
CA ASN A 194 -14.96 4.42 10.97
C ASN A 194 -16.49 4.19 10.89
N ASP A 195 -17.07 3.32 11.72
CA ASP A 195 -18.51 3.00 11.73
C ASP A 195 -19.04 2.48 10.37
N LEU A 196 -18.24 1.68 9.66
CA LEU A 196 -18.53 1.22 8.30
C LEU A 196 -18.95 -0.26 8.20
N GLU A 197 -19.07 -0.98 9.31
CA GLU A 197 -19.47 -2.39 9.35
C GLU A 197 -20.78 -2.70 8.63
N PRO A 198 -21.79 -1.81 8.61
CA PRO A 198 -23.00 -2.05 7.83
C PRO A 198 -22.76 -2.10 6.31
N TRP A 199 -21.72 -1.44 5.82
CA TRP A 199 -21.45 -1.25 4.40
C TRP A 199 -20.24 -2.04 3.91
N LEU A 200 -19.25 -2.32 4.78
CA LEU A 200 -18.00 -2.92 4.41
C LEU A 200 -17.81 -4.29 5.05
N ARG A 201 -17.68 -5.31 4.22
CA ARG A 201 -17.34 -6.68 4.63
C ARG A 201 -15.91 -7.01 4.21
N VAL A 202 -15.11 -7.48 5.17
CA VAL A 202 -13.70 -7.81 4.93
C VAL A 202 -13.48 -9.31 5.05
N GLY A 203 -12.80 -9.90 4.07
CA GLY A 203 -12.43 -11.31 4.00
C GLY A 203 -10.93 -11.52 3.83
N CYS A 204 -10.43 -12.67 4.30
CA CYS A 204 -9.06 -13.12 3.99
C CYS A 204 -9.13 -14.18 2.91
N ALA A 205 -8.74 -13.83 1.68
CA ALA A 205 -8.70 -14.75 0.54
C ALA A 205 -7.99 -14.11 -0.66
N PRO A 206 -7.40 -14.89 -1.57
CA PRO A 206 -6.84 -14.37 -2.81
C PRO A 206 -7.94 -13.94 -3.79
N GLY A 207 -7.83 -12.70 -4.28
CA GLY A 207 -8.75 -12.15 -5.29
C GLY A 207 -10.21 -12.23 -4.88
N PHE A 208 -11.07 -12.74 -5.77
CA PHE A 208 -12.52 -12.85 -5.57
C PHE A 208 -12.98 -14.17 -4.93
N ARG A 209 -12.10 -14.96 -4.31
CA ARG A 209 -12.44 -16.30 -3.82
C ARG A 209 -13.21 -16.33 -2.50
N HIS A 210 -13.32 -15.20 -1.81
CA HIS A 210 -14.09 -15.14 -0.55
C HIS A 210 -15.60 -15.23 -0.80
N GLN A 211 -16.33 -15.86 0.11
CA GLN A 211 -17.79 -16.02 0.02
C GLN A 211 -18.55 -14.69 -0.10
N HIS A 212 -18.04 -13.62 0.46
CA HIS A 212 -18.65 -12.29 0.35
C HIS A 212 -18.74 -11.82 -1.11
N HIS A 213 -17.74 -12.14 -1.95
CA HIS A 213 -17.80 -11.82 -3.38
C HIS A 213 -18.90 -12.59 -4.10
N LYS A 214 -19.13 -13.87 -3.74
CA LYS A 214 -20.23 -14.67 -4.34
C LYS A 214 -21.61 -14.06 -4.04
N ALA A 215 -21.77 -13.45 -2.87
CA ALA A 215 -23.03 -12.83 -2.47
C ALA A 215 -23.24 -11.42 -3.01
N THR A 216 -22.16 -10.71 -3.42
CA THR A 216 -22.23 -9.28 -3.76
C THR A 216 -21.96 -9.01 -5.24
N SER A 217 -21.16 -9.82 -5.94
CA SER A 217 -20.88 -9.63 -7.36
C SER A 217 -22.14 -9.76 -8.24
N PRO A 218 -22.19 -9.18 -9.43
CA PRO A 218 -21.16 -8.36 -10.07
C PRO A 218 -21.08 -6.94 -9.50
N TYR A 219 -19.92 -6.28 -9.70
CA TYR A 219 -19.58 -4.96 -9.17
C TYR A 219 -19.71 -3.86 -10.21
N ASP A 220 -19.94 -2.63 -9.74
CA ASP A 220 -19.89 -1.41 -10.57
C ASP A 220 -18.49 -0.76 -10.50
N LEU A 221 -17.76 -0.99 -9.40
CA LEU A 221 -16.42 -0.46 -9.16
C LEU A 221 -15.54 -1.54 -8.49
N VAL A 222 -14.35 -1.73 -9.03
CA VAL A 222 -13.31 -2.58 -8.44
C VAL A 222 -12.06 -1.76 -8.23
N TYR A 223 -11.53 -1.75 -7.01
CA TYR A 223 -10.18 -1.27 -6.71
C TYR A 223 -9.21 -2.44 -6.69
N ALA A 224 -8.00 -2.21 -7.19
CA ALA A 224 -6.86 -3.10 -7.02
C ALA A 224 -5.56 -2.28 -6.99
N ASN A 225 -5.06 -2.00 -5.78
CA ASN A 225 -3.80 -1.29 -5.56
C ASN A 225 -2.72 -2.29 -5.15
N ILE A 226 -2.22 -3.05 -6.11
CA ILE A 226 -1.26 -4.14 -5.94
C ILE A 226 -0.19 -4.11 -7.03
N LEU A 227 0.87 -4.89 -6.86
CA LEU A 227 1.97 -4.97 -7.82
C LEU A 227 1.50 -5.36 -9.24
N ALA A 228 2.18 -4.84 -10.27
CA ALA A 228 1.84 -5.01 -11.69
C ALA A 228 1.69 -6.48 -12.13
N GLY A 229 2.56 -7.38 -11.65
CA GLY A 229 2.51 -8.80 -11.99
C GLY A 229 1.22 -9.49 -11.52
N PRO A 230 0.89 -9.47 -10.22
CA PRO A 230 -0.39 -9.93 -9.70
C PRO A 230 -1.60 -9.28 -10.37
N LEU A 231 -1.55 -7.97 -10.63
CA LEU A 231 -2.63 -7.23 -11.25
C LEU A 231 -2.95 -7.75 -12.66
N LYS A 232 -1.94 -8.02 -13.49
CA LYS A 232 -2.11 -8.63 -14.82
C LYS A 232 -2.77 -10.00 -14.72
N ARG A 233 -2.41 -10.82 -13.72
CA ARG A 233 -3.03 -12.15 -13.52
C ARG A 233 -4.49 -12.06 -13.07
N LEU A 234 -4.88 -10.99 -12.40
CA LEU A 234 -6.27 -10.75 -11.96
C LEU A 234 -7.18 -10.15 -13.04
N ALA A 235 -6.64 -9.68 -14.16
CA ALA A 235 -7.43 -9.03 -15.22
C ALA A 235 -8.64 -9.86 -15.67
N PRO A 236 -8.53 -11.18 -15.96
CA PRO A 236 -9.70 -11.99 -16.34
C PRO A 236 -10.74 -12.11 -15.23
N ASP A 237 -10.31 -12.17 -13.95
CA ASP A 237 -11.23 -12.24 -12.83
C ASP A 237 -11.92 -10.91 -12.57
N ILE A 238 -11.20 -9.78 -12.68
CA ILE A 238 -11.80 -8.44 -12.62
C ILE A 238 -12.84 -8.28 -13.74
N ALA A 239 -12.50 -8.68 -14.98
CA ALA A 239 -13.44 -8.64 -16.10
C ALA A 239 -14.71 -9.47 -15.81
N ARG A 240 -14.58 -10.65 -15.21
CA ARG A 240 -15.73 -11.53 -14.90
C ARG A 240 -16.64 -10.96 -13.83
N HIS A 241 -16.08 -10.27 -12.83
CA HIS A 241 -16.83 -9.77 -11.67
C HIS A 241 -17.28 -8.31 -11.78
N LEU A 242 -16.85 -7.58 -12.81
CA LEU A 242 -17.25 -6.20 -13.06
C LEU A 242 -18.37 -6.16 -14.12
N LEU A 243 -19.37 -5.33 -13.91
CA LEU A 243 -20.44 -5.10 -14.90
C LEU A 243 -19.90 -4.44 -16.19
N PRO A 244 -20.52 -4.66 -17.36
CA PRO A 244 -20.32 -3.79 -18.52
C PRO A 244 -20.58 -2.32 -18.13
N GLY A 245 -19.73 -1.41 -18.56
CA GLY A 245 -19.74 0.01 -18.13
C GLY A 245 -19.16 0.25 -16.73
N GLY A 246 -18.87 -0.79 -15.97
CA GLY A 246 -18.22 -0.68 -14.64
C GLY A 246 -16.78 -0.20 -14.74
N SER A 247 -16.29 0.38 -13.65
CA SER A 247 -14.93 0.94 -13.55
C SER A 247 -14.00 0.06 -12.72
N ALA A 248 -12.76 -0.12 -13.18
CA ALA A 248 -11.65 -0.64 -12.39
C ALA A 248 -10.65 0.49 -12.11
N ILE A 249 -10.33 0.76 -10.84
CA ILE A 249 -9.25 1.66 -10.44
C ILE A 249 -8.06 0.80 -10.02
N LEU A 250 -6.98 0.91 -10.80
CA LEU A 250 -5.79 0.09 -10.71
C LEU A 250 -4.60 0.96 -10.30
N ALA A 251 -3.82 0.54 -9.31
CA ALA A 251 -2.64 1.23 -8.85
C ALA A 251 -1.57 0.24 -8.32
N GLY A 252 -0.50 0.75 -7.69
CA GLY A 252 0.67 -0.07 -7.36
C GLY A 252 1.58 -0.27 -8.57
N LEU A 253 1.51 0.66 -9.54
CA LEU A 253 2.19 0.60 -10.82
C LEU A 253 3.23 1.69 -10.92
N LEU A 254 4.47 1.33 -11.18
CA LEU A 254 5.45 2.29 -11.68
C LEU A 254 5.03 2.77 -13.08
N THR A 255 5.27 4.03 -13.39
CA THR A 255 4.88 4.64 -14.67
C THR A 255 5.34 3.83 -15.89
N ARG A 256 6.55 3.24 -15.82
CA ARG A 256 7.08 2.35 -16.87
C ARG A 256 6.28 1.05 -17.05
N GLN A 257 5.55 0.60 -16.05
CA GLN A 257 4.76 -0.64 -16.07
C GLN A 257 3.34 -0.43 -16.60
N CYS A 258 2.86 0.81 -16.61
CA CYS A 258 1.49 1.19 -16.91
C CYS A 258 1.00 0.64 -18.27
N ARG A 259 1.76 0.88 -19.35
CA ARG A 259 1.36 0.42 -20.70
C ARG A 259 1.22 -1.10 -20.79
N GLY A 260 2.10 -1.85 -20.12
CA GLY A 260 2.02 -3.31 -20.12
C GLY A 260 0.86 -3.85 -19.29
N VAL A 261 0.33 -3.10 -18.32
CA VAL A 261 -0.91 -3.43 -17.60
C VAL A 261 -2.12 -3.05 -18.45
N GLU A 262 -2.15 -1.86 -19.03
CA GLU A 262 -3.23 -1.41 -19.92
C GLU A 262 -3.45 -2.42 -21.04
N ALA A 263 -2.41 -2.84 -21.75
CA ALA A 263 -2.52 -3.81 -22.85
C ALA A 263 -3.17 -5.15 -22.44
N VAL A 264 -2.85 -5.65 -21.22
CA VAL A 264 -3.48 -6.87 -20.70
C VAL A 264 -4.97 -6.63 -20.44
N PHE A 265 -5.34 -5.51 -19.84
CA PHE A 265 -6.74 -5.20 -19.57
C PHE A 265 -7.53 -4.90 -20.84
N GLU A 266 -6.93 -4.24 -21.83
CA GLU A 266 -7.53 -4.05 -23.17
C GLU A 266 -7.89 -5.39 -23.83
N GLY A 267 -7.01 -6.40 -23.71
CA GLY A 267 -7.29 -7.77 -24.16
C GLY A 267 -8.48 -8.44 -23.43
N HIS A 268 -8.94 -7.89 -22.31
CA HIS A 268 -10.12 -8.34 -21.56
C HIS A 268 -11.32 -7.38 -21.70
N GLY A 269 -11.32 -6.50 -22.69
CA GLY A 269 -12.44 -5.61 -23.00
C GLY A 269 -12.50 -4.33 -22.17
N PHE A 270 -11.37 -3.87 -21.63
CA PHE A 270 -11.30 -2.60 -20.93
C PHE A 270 -10.74 -1.49 -21.81
N CYS A 271 -11.25 -0.27 -21.60
CA CYS A 271 -10.69 0.95 -22.18
C CYS A 271 -10.28 1.90 -21.09
N ARG A 272 -9.16 2.63 -21.29
CA ARG A 272 -8.73 3.65 -20.33
C ARG A 272 -9.67 4.85 -20.37
N ALA A 273 -10.23 5.20 -19.22
CA ALA A 273 -11.08 6.37 -19.04
C ALA A 273 -10.35 7.54 -18.36
N ASP A 274 -9.38 7.25 -17.47
CA ASP A 274 -8.62 8.29 -16.76
C ASP A 274 -7.27 7.75 -16.27
N LYS A 275 -6.35 8.67 -15.94
CA LYS A 275 -5.01 8.37 -15.45
C LYS A 275 -4.49 9.49 -14.56
N ILE A 276 -3.80 9.13 -13.49
CA ILE A 276 -3.07 10.05 -12.61
C ILE A 276 -1.65 9.52 -12.42
N THR A 277 -0.66 10.39 -12.54
CA THR A 277 0.73 10.09 -12.24
C THR A 277 1.21 10.99 -11.11
N LEU A 278 1.76 10.40 -10.05
CA LEU A 278 2.31 11.08 -8.88
C LEU A 278 3.72 10.55 -8.63
N GLY A 279 4.72 11.35 -8.93
CA GLY A 279 6.10 10.89 -8.99
C GLY A 279 6.25 9.73 -9.96
N ASP A 280 6.86 8.65 -9.52
CA ASP A 280 7.08 7.43 -10.32
C ASP A 280 5.86 6.51 -10.41
N TRP A 281 4.77 6.84 -9.70
CA TRP A 281 3.60 5.99 -9.59
C TRP A 281 2.46 6.45 -10.49
N THR A 282 1.81 5.49 -11.13
CA THR A 282 0.64 5.72 -11.97
C THR A 282 -0.57 4.94 -11.46
N SER A 283 -1.70 5.63 -11.38
CA SER A 283 -3.01 5.05 -11.12
C SER A 283 -3.89 5.20 -12.36
N LEU A 284 -4.62 4.15 -12.71
CA LEU A 284 -5.46 4.06 -13.90
C LEU A 284 -6.91 3.87 -13.50
N ARG A 285 -7.82 4.55 -14.20
CA ARG A 285 -9.22 4.15 -14.25
C ARG A 285 -9.52 3.55 -15.62
N LEU A 286 -9.91 2.29 -15.63
CA LEU A 286 -10.35 1.56 -16.83
C LEU A 286 -11.85 1.32 -16.73
N VAL A 287 -12.54 1.33 -17.88
CA VAL A 287 -13.97 1.01 -17.97
C VAL A 287 -14.11 -0.26 -18.80
N ARG A 288 -14.94 -1.19 -18.34
CA ARG A 288 -15.27 -2.40 -19.05
C ARG A 288 -16.29 -2.09 -20.16
N GLY A 289 -15.99 -2.51 -21.40
CA GLY A 289 -16.93 -2.46 -22.54
C GLY A 289 -18.08 -3.46 -22.41
#